data_28cfd58d148bd26f703ebd19653a22ba
#
_entry.id   28cfd58d148bd26f703ebd19653a22ba
#
_cell.length_a   1.000
_cell.length_b   1.000
_cell.length_c   1.000
_cell.angle_alpha   90.00
_cell.angle_beta   90.00
_cell.angle_gamma   90.00
#
_symmetry.space_group_name_H-M   'P 1'
#
loop_
_entity.id
_entity.type
_entity.pdbx_description
1 polymer ?
#
loop_
_entity_poly.entity_id
_entity_poly.type
_entity_poly.pdbx_seq_one_letter_code
_entity_poly.pdbx_strand_id
1 'polypeptide(L)'
;RIQAIVWKSLLGAVAVFTVLGVVLWFVAGWMVSGLAHWIDWIAHFGTLILTVALSWFLFPVAVTAIVGFFLESVASAVEARYYPGRPPARQQPLLAMIWSGLRFALVALLLNLLLLPAYLLLLIFPPLYLLVFYSVNGYLLGREYFELVAYRRLEERAADELRRACRGRVMLAGMAMAFMLTIPVFNLVAPIAATAFAVHLFEMLRGGRPAGRGVVRRV
;
A
#
# COMPACT_ATOMS: atom_id res chain seq x y z
N ARG A 1 -18.95 -10.57 13.79
CA ARG A 1 -17.67 -10.95 13.14
C ARG A 1 -16.81 -9.74 12.72
N ILE A 2 -17.40 -8.70 12.11
CA ILE A 2 -16.67 -7.48 11.67
C ILE A 2 -16.07 -6.73 12.87
N GLN A 3 -16.82 -6.56 13.96
CA GLN A 3 -16.30 -5.92 15.18
C GLN A 3 -15.07 -6.64 15.75
N ALA A 4 -15.06 -7.98 15.74
CA ALA A 4 -13.92 -8.75 16.21
C ALA A 4 -12.67 -8.56 15.32
N ILE A 5 -12.83 -8.36 14.01
CA ILE A 5 -11.74 -8.07 13.08
C ILE A 5 -11.19 -6.67 13.37
N VAL A 6 -12.06 -5.68 13.51
CA VAL A 6 -11.68 -4.29 13.85
C VAL A 6 -10.90 -4.22 15.15
N TRP A 7 -11.42 -4.87 16.22
CA TRP A 7 -10.72 -4.91 17.51
C TRP A 7 -9.37 -5.64 17.43
N LYS A 8 -9.28 -6.74 16.70
CA LYS A 8 -8.00 -7.46 16.49
C LYS A 8 -7.01 -6.60 15.72
N SER A 9 -7.45 -5.88 14.68
CA SER A 9 -6.59 -4.98 13.91
C SER A 9 -6.12 -3.80 14.75
N LEU A 10 -6.99 -3.20 15.56
CA LEU A 10 -6.63 -2.10 16.46
C LEU A 10 -5.66 -2.56 17.54
N LEU A 11 -5.92 -3.70 18.18
CA LEU A 11 -5.02 -4.28 19.18
C LEU A 11 -3.67 -4.65 18.56
N GLY A 12 -3.67 -5.22 17.34
CA GLY A 12 -2.46 -5.51 16.59
C GLY A 12 -1.65 -4.25 16.29
N ALA A 13 -2.30 -3.18 15.83
CA ALA A 13 -1.63 -1.90 15.58
C ALA A 13 -1.04 -1.29 16.86
N VAL A 14 -1.79 -1.29 17.94
CA VAL A 14 -1.30 -0.81 19.25
C VAL A 14 -0.14 -1.68 19.74
N ALA A 15 -0.24 -3.01 19.62
CA ALA A 15 0.83 -3.92 20.02
C ALA A 15 2.12 -3.66 19.21
N VAL A 16 2.02 -3.51 17.89
CA VAL A 16 3.17 -3.19 17.02
C VAL A 16 3.80 -1.86 17.39
N PHE A 17 2.98 -0.82 17.62
CA PHE A 17 3.47 0.49 18.04
C PHE A 17 4.19 0.42 19.40
N THR A 18 3.59 -0.30 20.37
CA THR A 18 4.17 -0.47 21.70
C THR A 18 5.49 -1.25 21.64
N VAL A 19 5.50 -2.39 20.93
CA VAL A 19 6.72 -3.19 20.78
C VAL A 19 7.83 -2.40 20.09
N LEU A 20 7.52 -1.67 19.03
CA LEU A 20 8.46 -0.81 18.32
C LEU A 20 9.02 0.27 19.26
N GLY A 21 8.14 0.96 20.00
CA GLY A 21 8.53 1.97 20.98
C GLY A 21 9.45 1.42 22.08
N VAL A 22 9.11 0.26 22.62
CA VAL A 22 9.93 -0.40 23.64
C VAL A 22 11.31 -0.80 23.09
N VAL A 23 11.35 -1.42 21.91
CA VAL A 23 12.62 -1.80 21.27
C VAL A 23 13.49 -0.58 21.00
N LEU A 24 12.94 0.48 20.44
CA LEU A 24 13.65 1.73 20.17
C LEU A 24 14.16 2.38 21.46
N TRP A 25 13.36 2.36 22.54
CA TRP A 25 13.74 2.86 23.85
C TRP A 25 14.95 2.12 24.41
N PHE A 26 14.95 0.77 24.38
CA PHE A 26 16.08 -0.03 24.84
C PHE A 26 17.34 0.19 24.00
N VAL A 27 17.20 0.23 22.67
CA VAL A 27 18.33 0.48 21.75
C VAL A 27 18.90 1.87 21.98
N ALA A 28 18.08 2.90 22.09
CA ALA A 28 18.51 4.26 22.35
C ALA A 28 19.15 4.41 23.73
N GLY A 29 18.56 3.79 24.77
CA GLY A 29 19.14 3.76 26.11
C GLY A 29 20.51 3.08 26.15
N TRP A 30 20.70 1.97 25.43
CA TRP A 30 21.99 1.29 25.31
C TRP A 30 23.04 2.17 24.61
N MET A 31 22.66 2.91 23.57
CA MET A 31 23.56 3.83 22.88
C MET A 31 24.00 5.03 23.74
N VAL A 32 23.17 5.46 24.67
CA VAL A 32 23.39 6.65 25.53
C VAL A 32 24.11 6.30 26.84
N SER A 33 24.11 5.03 27.26
CA SER A 33 24.63 4.58 28.58
C SER A 33 26.12 4.83 28.83
N GLY A 34 26.89 5.33 27.85
CA GLY A 34 28.30 5.68 27.98
C GLY A 34 28.59 7.20 28.08
N LEU A 35 27.56 8.06 28.13
CA LEU A 35 27.74 9.51 28.20
C LEU A 35 27.93 10.03 29.63
N ALA A 36 28.65 11.13 29.79
CA ALA A 36 28.95 11.72 31.09
C ALA A 36 27.68 12.20 31.83
N HIS A 37 27.67 12.03 33.16
CA HIS A 37 26.52 12.18 34.05
C HIS A 37 25.75 13.53 33.96
N TRP A 38 26.41 14.61 33.60
CA TRP A 38 25.77 15.92 33.43
C TRP A 38 25.03 16.09 32.10
N ILE A 39 25.25 15.16 31.14
CA ILE A 39 24.54 15.12 29.85
C ILE A 39 23.33 14.17 29.94
N ASP A 40 23.25 13.33 30.95
CA ASP A 40 22.26 12.25 31.07
C ASP A 40 20.81 12.73 30.92
N TRP A 41 20.45 13.83 31.56
CA TRP A 41 19.06 14.29 31.47
C TRP A 41 18.71 14.83 30.07
N ILE A 42 19.64 15.54 29.40
CA ILE A 42 19.48 16.00 28.02
C ILE A 42 19.41 14.78 27.09
N ALA A 43 20.27 13.79 27.34
CA ALA A 43 20.29 12.53 26.60
C ALA A 43 18.99 11.74 26.77
N HIS A 44 18.41 11.69 27.99
CA HIS A 44 17.12 11.04 28.24
C HIS A 44 15.96 11.73 27.52
N PHE A 45 15.88 13.06 27.58
CA PHE A 45 14.87 13.81 26.83
C PHE A 45 15.06 13.69 25.31
N GLY A 46 16.28 13.76 24.83
CA GLY A 46 16.63 13.52 23.43
C GLY A 46 16.25 12.12 22.97
N THR A 47 16.52 11.10 23.79
CA THR A 47 16.14 9.70 23.54
C THR A 47 14.63 9.54 23.48
N LEU A 48 13.89 10.17 24.39
CA LEU A 48 12.42 10.12 24.39
C LEU A 48 11.86 10.73 23.10
N ILE A 49 12.32 11.94 22.75
CA ILE A 49 11.88 12.62 21.52
C ILE A 49 12.22 11.79 20.28
N LEU A 50 13.44 11.26 20.22
CA LEU A 50 13.88 10.41 19.11
C LEU A 50 13.05 9.12 19.01
N THR A 51 12.78 8.47 20.14
CA THR A 51 11.94 7.25 20.19
C THR A 51 10.53 7.53 19.69
N VAL A 52 9.91 8.62 20.15
CA VAL A 52 8.57 9.01 19.70
C VAL A 52 8.58 9.35 18.21
N ALA A 53 9.56 10.12 17.74
CA ALA A 53 9.69 10.49 16.34
C ALA A 53 9.91 9.25 15.46
N LEU A 54 10.84 8.37 15.81
CA LEU A 54 11.08 7.13 15.08
C LEU A 54 9.86 6.22 15.08
N SER A 55 9.20 6.06 16.23
CA SER A 55 7.96 5.28 16.31
C SER A 55 6.88 5.86 15.41
N TRP A 56 6.73 7.18 15.37
CA TRP A 56 5.78 7.87 14.49
C TRP A 56 6.06 7.61 13.01
N PHE A 57 7.33 7.61 12.60
CA PHE A 57 7.72 7.34 11.21
C PHE A 57 7.70 5.85 10.85
N LEU A 58 8.10 4.96 11.77
CA LEU A 58 8.17 3.52 11.50
C LEU A 58 6.82 2.83 11.62
N PHE A 59 5.91 3.35 12.45
CA PHE A 59 4.58 2.77 12.63
C PHE A 59 3.79 2.62 11.32
N PRO A 60 3.66 3.65 10.47
CA PRO A 60 2.98 3.49 9.17
C PRO A 60 3.63 2.42 8.29
N VAL A 61 4.96 2.32 8.31
CA VAL A 61 5.69 1.30 7.53
C VAL A 61 5.35 -0.11 8.02
N ALA A 62 5.38 -0.33 9.34
CA ALA A 62 5.04 -1.61 9.94
C ALA A 62 3.57 -2.00 9.68
N VAL A 63 2.65 -1.05 9.84
CA VAL A 63 1.22 -1.28 9.55
C VAL A 63 1.02 -1.61 8.08
N THR A 64 1.65 -0.88 7.17
CA THR A 64 1.55 -1.12 5.72
C THR A 64 2.05 -2.51 5.35
N ALA A 65 3.16 -2.97 5.96
CA ALA A 65 3.66 -4.32 5.75
C ALA A 65 2.66 -5.39 6.21
N ILE A 66 2.08 -5.24 7.41
CA ILE A 66 1.07 -6.16 7.95
C ILE A 66 -0.17 -6.19 7.05
N VAL A 67 -0.66 -5.01 6.65
CA VAL A 67 -1.80 -4.89 5.74
C VAL A 67 -1.49 -5.55 4.40
N GLY A 68 -0.28 -5.37 3.86
CA GLY A 68 0.17 -6.01 2.62
C GLY A 68 0.06 -7.54 2.68
N PHE A 69 0.56 -8.18 3.73
CA PHE A 69 0.40 -9.62 3.95
C PHE A 69 -1.06 -10.05 4.04
N PHE A 70 -1.89 -9.25 4.71
CA PHE A 70 -3.32 -9.53 4.81
C PHE A 70 -4.02 -9.43 3.45
N LEU A 71 -3.73 -8.41 2.66
CA LEU A 71 -4.29 -8.23 1.31
C LEU A 71 -3.84 -9.34 0.35
N GLU A 72 -2.61 -9.84 0.51
CA GLU A 72 -2.14 -11.00 -0.23
C GLU A 72 -2.95 -12.27 0.08
N SER A 73 -3.30 -12.47 1.34
CA SER A 73 -4.17 -13.58 1.76
C SER A 73 -5.57 -13.45 1.16
N VAL A 74 -6.11 -12.23 1.10
CA VAL A 74 -7.40 -11.94 0.45
C VAL A 74 -7.33 -12.24 -1.05
N ALA A 75 -6.29 -11.78 -1.74
CA ALA A 75 -6.10 -12.06 -3.16
C ALA A 75 -6.04 -13.56 -3.42
N SER A 76 -5.28 -14.31 -2.61
CA SER A 76 -5.19 -15.77 -2.71
C SER A 76 -6.54 -16.47 -2.51
N ALA A 77 -7.34 -16.02 -1.54
CA ALA A 77 -8.66 -16.57 -1.26
C ALA A 77 -9.65 -16.32 -2.42
N VAL A 78 -9.62 -15.13 -3.02
CA VAL A 78 -10.45 -14.79 -4.18
C VAL A 78 -10.01 -15.58 -5.39
N GLU A 79 -8.70 -15.71 -5.65
CA GLU A 79 -8.16 -16.51 -6.75
C GLU A 79 -8.56 -17.98 -6.62
N ALA A 80 -8.42 -18.57 -5.43
CA ALA A 80 -8.78 -19.97 -5.17
C ALA A 80 -10.29 -20.22 -5.37
N ARG A 81 -11.13 -19.25 -5.02
CA ARG A 81 -12.59 -19.38 -5.12
C ARG A 81 -13.11 -19.21 -6.54
N TYR A 82 -12.62 -18.21 -7.26
CA TYR A 82 -13.20 -17.78 -8.53
C TYR A 82 -12.39 -18.17 -9.77
N TYR A 83 -11.11 -18.53 -9.57
CA TYR A 83 -10.20 -18.89 -10.66
C TYR A 83 -9.43 -20.19 -10.35
N PRO A 84 -10.15 -21.30 -10.03
CA PRO A 84 -9.52 -22.59 -9.75
C PRO A 84 -8.73 -23.08 -10.96
N GLY A 85 -7.59 -23.72 -10.72
CA GLY A 85 -6.73 -24.24 -11.80
C GLY A 85 -5.66 -23.25 -12.28
N ARG A 86 -5.56 -22.06 -11.68
CA ARG A 86 -4.41 -21.17 -11.91
C ARG A 86 -3.14 -21.76 -11.25
N PRO A 87 -1.97 -21.61 -11.88
CA PRO A 87 -0.71 -22.02 -11.27
C PRO A 87 -0.50 -21.25 -9.95
N PRO A 88 0.29 -21.76 -9.00
CA PRO A 88 0.58 -21.08 -7.75
C PRO A 88 1.12 -19.68 -7.99
N ALA A 89 0.81 -18.76 -7.06
CA ALA A 89 1.31 -17.40 -7.13
C ALA A 89 2.85 -17.39 -7.10
N ARG A 90 3.44 -16.50 -7.88
CA ARG A 90 4.87 -16.30 -7.90
C ARG A 90 5.33 -15.71 -6.57
N GLN A 91 6.33 -16.31 -5.95
CA GLN A 91 6.97 -15.72 -4.78
C GLN A 91 7.84 -14.55 -5.24
N GLN A 92 7.56 -13.37 -4.70
CA GLN A 92 8.38 -12.20 -4.94
C GLN A 92 9.51 -12.13 -3.89
N PRO A 93 10.74 -11.82 -4.28
CA PRO A 93 11.79 -11.56 -3.32
C PRO A 93 11.44 -10.32 -2.48
N LEU A 94 11.66 -10.39 -1.17
CA LEU A 94 11.35 -9.31 -0.22
C LEU A 94 11.94 -7.96 -0.63
N LEU A 95 13.16 -7.96 -1.17
CA LEU A 95 13.81 -6.74 -1.67
C LEU A 95 13.04 -6.10 -2.84
N ALA A 96 12.47 -6.89 -3.75
CA ALA A 96 11.67 -6.36 -4.84
C ALA A 96 10.34 -5.76 -4.31
N MET A 97 9.73 -6.38 -3.31
CA MET A 97 8.53 -5.84 -2.65
C MET A 97 8.82 -4.50 -1.95
N ILE A 98 9.91 -4.43 -1.19
CA ILE A 98 10.33 -3.19 -0.51
C ILE A 98 10.63 -2.10 -1.55
N TRP A 99 11.35 -2.43 -2.60
CA TRP A 99 11.71 -1.48 -3.65
C TRP A 99 10.49 -0.94 -4.41
N SER A 100 9.55 -1.81 -4.76
CA SER A 100 8.30 -1.40 -5.42
C SER A 100 7.45 -0.50 -4.50
N GLY A 101 7.34 -0.85 -3.22
CA GLY A 101 6.64 -0.04 -2.22
C GLY A 101 7.30 1.33 -2.01
N LEU A 102 8.63 1.39 -1.89
CA LEU A 102 9.37 2.64 -1.76
C LEU A 102 9.20 3.54 -2.99
N ARG A 103 9.32 2.96 -4.17
CA ARG A 103 9.07 3.67 -5.44
C ARG A 103 7.65 4.20 -5.52
N PHE A 104 6.66 3.41 -5.10
CA PHE A 104 5.26 3.85 -5.05
C PHE A 104 5.10 5.02 -4.07
N ALA A 105 5.62 4.89 -2.85
CA ALA A 105 5.54 5.93 -1.82
C ALA A 105 6.19 7.24 -2.30
N LEU A 106 7.34 7.16 -2.96
CA LEU A 106 8.01 8.33 -3.52
C LEU A 106 7.16 9.00 -4.62
N VAL A 107 6.58 8.22 -5.53
CA VAL A 107 5.70 8.76 -6.59
C VAL A 107 4.46 9.41 -5.96
N ALA A 108 3.84 8.76 -4.97
CA ALA A 108 2.69 9.30 -4.28
C ALA A 108 3.02 10.60 -3.55
N LEU A 109 4.15 10.65 -2.84
CA LEU A 109 4.64 11.84 -2.15
C LEU A 109 4.88 13.00 -3.13
N LEU A 110 5.65 12.75 -4.19
CA LEU A 110 5.97 13.78 -5.19
C LEU A 110 4.73 14.30 -5.90
N LEU A 111 3.79 13.42 -6.25
CA LEU A 111 2.55 13.79 -6.90
C LEU A 111 1.68 14.66 -5.98
N ASN A 112 1.52 14.26 -4.71
CA ASN A 112 0.75 15.05 -3.73
C ASN A 112 1.41 16.39 -3.42
N LEU A 113 2.74 16.42 -3.29
CA LEU A 113 3.48 17.66 -3.06
C LEU A 113 3.37 18.63 -4.25
N LEU A 114 3.48 18.11 -5.47
CA LEU A 114 3.33 18.90 -6.70
C LEU A 114 1.92 19.46 -6.85
N LEU A 115 0.91 18.69 -6.46
CA LEU A 115 -0.49 19.08 -6.56
C LEU A 115 -1.00 19.88 -5.36
N LEU A 116 -0.22 20.00 -4.28
CA LEU A 116 -0.63 20.73 -3.08
C LEU A 116 -1.06 22.17 -3.38
N PRO A 117 -0.32 22.99 -4.17
CA PRO A 117 -0.76 24.34 -4.53
C PRO A 117 -2.07 24.32 -5.33
N ALA A 118 -2.22 23.37 -6.24
CA ALA A 118 -3.46 23.20 -7.02
C ALA A 118 -4.63 22.85 -6.11
N TYR A 119 -4.46 21.96 -5.16
CA TYR A 119 -5.51 21.62 -4.17
C TYR A 119 -5.94 22.83 -3.36
N LEU A 120 -5.00 23.67 -2.91
CA LEU A 120 -5.32 24.89 -2.16
C LEU A 120 -6.13 25.89 -3.00
N LEU A 121 -5.76 26.08 -4.27
CA LEU A 121 -6.51 26.93 -5.19
C LEU A 121 -7.89 26.38 -5.52
N LEU A 122 -7.99 25.05 -5.69
CA LEU A 122 -9.24 24.38 -6.04
C LEU A 122 -10.24 24.28 -4.87
N LEU A 123 -9.83 24.56 -3.64
CA LEU A 123 -10.77 24.69 -2.50
C LEU A 123 -11.84 25.78 -2.76
N ILE A 124 -11.55 26.78 -3.61
CA ILE A 124 -12.48 27.83 -4.00
C ILE A 124 -13.61 27.25 -4.92
N PHE A 125 -13.30 26.16 -5.65
CA PHE A 125 -14.26 25.52 -6.57
C PHE A 125 -14.37 24.01 -6.26
N PRO A 126 -15.20 23.61 -5.28
CA PRO A 126 -15.28 22.24 -4.78
C PRO A 126 -15.52 21.15 -5.84
N PRO A 127 -16.34 21.33 -6.89
CA PRO A 127 -16.52 20.29 -7.90
C PRO A 127 -15.24 19.93 -8.64
N LEU A 128 -14.40 20.92 -8.95
CA LEU A 128 -13.14 20.71 -9.62
C LEU A 128 -12.10 20.09 -8.67
N TYR A 129 -12.10 20.50 -7.39
CA TYR A 129 -11.31 19.86 -6.35
C TYR A 129 -11.58 18.36 -6.28
N LEU A 130 -12.87 17.96 -6.20
CA LEU A 130 -13.24 16.55 -6.13
C LEU A 130 -12.82 15.77 -7.38
N LEU A 131 -12.98 16.38 -8.57
CA LEU A 131 -12.52 15.75 -9.81
C LEU A 131 -11.02 15.47 -9.80
N VAL A 132 -10.22 16.44 -9.41
CA VAL A 132 -8.75 16.29 -9.32
C VAL A 132 -8.39 15.28 -8.23
N PHE A 133 -9.00 15.39 -7.06
CA PHE A 133 -8.79 14.48 -5.93
C PHE A 133 -9.03 13.02 -6.31
N TYR A 134 -10.20 12.71 -6.88
CA TYR A 134 -10.51 11.34 -7.30
C TYR A 134 -9.67 10.87 -8.48
N SER A 135 -9.27 11.76 -9.39
CA SER A 135 -8.39 11.40 -10.50
C SER A 135 -7.01 10.99 -10.01
N VAL A 136 -6.43 11.76 -9.12
CA VAL A 136 -5.08 11.50 -8.54
C VAL A 136 -5.11 10.25 -7.66
N ASN A 137 -6.05 10.16 -6.73
CA ASN A 137 -6.19 8.99 -5.87
C ASN A 137 -6.60 7.75 -6.68
N GLY A 138 -7.42 7.91 -7.72
CA GLY A 138 -7.76 6.85 -8.64
C GLY A 138 -6.55 6.31 -9.41
N TYR A 139 -5.67 7.20 -9.85
CA TYR A 139 -4.41 6.77 -10.47
C TYR A 139 -3.52 6.00 -9.48
N LEU A 140 -3.34 6.53 -8.28
CA LEU A 140 -2.49 5.92 -7.25
C LEU A 140 -3.04 4.57 -6.79
N LEU A 141 -4.30 4.52 -6.35
CA LEU A 141 -4.93 3.29 -5.87
C LEU A 141 -5.10 2.26 -6.98
N GLY A 142 -5.50 2.69 -8.16
CA GLY A 142 -5.62 1.80 -9.32
C GLY A 142 -4.30 1.14 -9.65
N ARG A 143 -3.20 1.90 -9.61
CA ARG A 143 -1.85 1.38 -9.80
C ARG A 143 -1.47 0.40 -8.69
N GLU A 144 -1.59 0.80 -7.43
CA GLU A 144 -1.18 0.01 -6.27
C GLU A 144 -1.88 -1.34 -6.22
N TYR A 145 -3.21 -1.34 -6.25
CA TYR A 145 -3.99 -2.59 -6.19
C TYR A 145 -3.83 -3.47 -7.43
N PHE A 146 -3.64 -2.85 -8.61
CA PHE A 146 -3.34 -3.60 -9.81
C PHE A 146 -1.96 -4.26 -9.73
N GLU A 147 -0.92 -3.53 -9.32
CA GLU A 147 0.44 -4.05 -9.17
C GLU A 147 0.49 -5.14 -8.09
N LEU A 148 -0.21 -4.99 -6.98
CA LEU A 148 -0.33 -6.00 -5.91
C LEU A 148 -0.80 -7.35 -6.47
N VAL A 149 -1.78 -7.36 -7.36
CA VAL A 149 -2.31 -8.59 -7.95
C VAL A 149 -1.47 -9.05 -9.15
N ALA A 150 -1.07 -8.13 -10.03
CA ALA A 150 -0.38 -8.44 -11.26
C ALA A 150 1.01 -9.06 -11.04
N TYR A 151 1.76 -8.57 -10.05
CA TYR A 151 3.10 -9.08 -9.74
C TYR A 151 3.09 -10.50 -9.16
N ARG A 152 1.96 -10.97 -8.68
CA ARG A 152 1.77 -12.37 -8.27
C ARG A 152 1.72 -13.32 -9.46
N ARG A 153 1.45 -12.81 -10.66
CA ARG A 153 1.16 -13.60 -11.87
C ARG A 153 2.07 -13.29 -13.04
N LEU A 154 2.60 -12.09 -13.09
CA LEU A 154 3.43 -11.57 -14.18
C LEU A 154 4.75 -11.04 -13.65
N GLU A 155 5.74 -10.96 -14.54
CA GLU A 155 6.94 -10.16 -14.28
C GLU A 155 6.62 -8.67 -14.28
N GLU A 156 7.40 -7.86 -13.57
CA GLU A 156 7.17 -6.42 -13.45
C GLU A 156 6.97 -5.74 -14.81
N ARG A 157 7.82 -6.06 -15.80
CA ARG A 157 7.70 -5.49 -17.16
C ARG A 157 6.37 -5.83 -17.80
N ALA A 158 5.97 -7.09 -17.77
CA ALA A 158 4.71 -7.55 -18.36
C ALA A 158 3.50 -6.97 -17.65
N ALA A 159 3.55 -6.86 -16.32
CA ALA A 159 2.52 -6.22 -15.51
C ALA A 159 2.39 -4.72 -15.82
N ASP A 160 3.52 -4.01 -15.93
CA ASP A 160 3.56 -2.60 -16.31
C ASP A 160 3.03 -2.34 -17.72
N GLU A 161 3.39 -3.20 -18.69
CA GLU A 161 2.87 -3.11 -20.05
C GLU A 161 1.36 -3.32 -20.10
N LEU A 162 0.84 -4.31 -19.36
CA LEU A 162 -0.59 -4.56 -19.25
C LEU A 162 -1.31 -3.37 -18.62
N ARG A 163 -0.77 -2.83 -17.52
CA ARG A 163 -1.31 -1.66 -16.85
C ARG A 163 -1.36 -0.44 -17.77
N ARG A 164 -0.28 -0.15 -18.47
CA ARG A 164 -0.19 0.98 -19.44
C ARG A 164 -1.17 0.82 -20.59
N ALA A 165 -1.29 -0.38 -21.12
CA ALA A 165 -2.23 -0.69 -22.21
C ALA A 165 -3.71 -0.51 -21.77
N CYS A 166 -4.00 -0.74 -20.49
CA CYS A 166 -5.35 -0.65 -19.92
C CYS A 166 -5.50 0.52 -18.94
N ARG A 167 -4.65 1.54 -19.04
CA ARG A 167 -4.55 2.65 -18.05
C ARG A 167 -5.89 3.28 -17.68
N GLY A 168 -6.77 3.50 -18.65
CA GLY A 168 -8.09 4.10 -18.39
C GLY A 168 -8.97 3.22 -17.51
N ARG A 169 -9.01 1.90 -17.76
CA ARG A 169 -9.79 0.95 -16.94
C ARG A 169 -9.21 0.82 -15.53
N VAL A 170 -7.89 0.77 -15.41
CA VAL A 170 -7.19 0.73 -14.12
C VAL A 170 -7.44 2.01 -13.33
N MET A 171 -7.40 3.16 -13.97
CA MET A 171 -7.69 4.45 -13.34
C MET A 171 -9.15 4.55 -12.89
N LEU A 172 -10.12 4.18 -13.72
CA LEU A 172 -11.54 4.18 -13.35
C LEU A 172 -11.81 3.24 -12.19
N ALA A 173 -11.20 2.05 -12.19
CA ALA A 173 -11.26 1.13 -11.07
C ALA A 173 -10.71 1.75 -9.78
N GLY A 174 -9.55 2.40 -9.87
CA GLY A 174 -8.96 3.13 -8.75
C GLY A 174 -9.82 4.30 -8.26
N MET A 175 -10.50 5.02 -9.15
CA MET A 175 -11.45 6.07 -8.76
C MET A 175 -12.63 5.49 -7.97
N ALA A 176 -13.16 4.34 -8.40
CA ALA A 176 -14.21 3.64 -7.66
C ALA A 176 -13.72 3.20 -6.26
N MET A 177 -12.47 2.68 -6.17
CA MET A 177 -11.85 2.34 -4.88
C MET A 177 -11.66 3.58 -4.01
N ALA A 178 -11.18 4.69 -4.57
CA ALA A 178 -11.02 5.97 -3.86
C ALA A 178 -12.35 6.47 -3.31
N PHE A 179 -13.40 6.37 -4.10
CA PHE A 179 -14.75 6.73 -3.66
C PHE A 179 -15.23 5.86 -2.50
N MET A 180 -15.04 4.55 -2.58
CA MET A 180 -15.38 3.63 -1.48
C MET A 180 -14.63 3.97 -0.18
N LEU A 181 -13.34 4.31 -0.28
CA LEU A 181 -12.51 4.70 0.86
C LEU A 181 -12.94 6.02 1.50
N THR A 182 -13.65 6.89 0.78
CA THR A 182 -14.15 8.16 1.32
C THR A 182 -15.32 7.95 2.28
N ILE A 183 -16.03 6.82 2.18
CA ILE A 183 -17.19 6.53 3.03
C ILE A 183 -16.72 5.82 4.30
N PRO A 184 -16.88 6.42 5.51
CA PRO A 184 -16.26 5.92 6.74
C PRO A 184 -16.58 4.45 7.06
N VAL A 185 -17.82 4.01 6.85
CA VAL A 185 -18.25 2.63 7.12
C VAL A 185 -17.57 1.65 6.14
N PHE A 186 -17.47 2.03 4.87
CA PHE A 186 -16.83 1.22 3.84
C PHE A 186 -15.31 1.22 3.97
N ASN A 187 -14.70 2.25 4.54
CA ASN A 187 -13.25 2.35 4.69
C ASN A 187 -12.63 1.15 5.45
N LEU A 188 -13.35 0.59 6.42
CA LEU A 188 -12.92 -0.61 7.16
C LEU A 188 -12.84 -1.87 6.28
N VAL A 189 -13.71 -1.98 5.27
CA VAL A 189 -13.81 -3.15 4.40
C VAL A 189 -13.21 -2.85 3.02
N ALA A 190 -13.01 -1.58 2.71
CA ALA A 190 -12.56 -1.13 1.40
C ALA A 190 -11.25 -1.77 0.93
N PRO A 191 -10.19 -1.95 1.74
CA PRO A 191 -8.98 -2.62 1.29
C PRO A 191 -9.23 -4.06 0.85
N ILE A 192 -10.12 -4.79 1.54
CA ILE A 192 -10.51 -6.16 1.20
C ILE A 192 -11.29 -6.18 -0.11
N ALA A 193 -12.30 -5.30 -0.22
CA ALA A 193 -13.13 -5.19 -1.41
C ALA A 193 -12.31 -4.72 -2.62
N ALA A 194 -11.41 -3.75 -2.44
CA ALA A 194 -10.52 -3.25 -3.48
C ALA A 194 -9.56 -4.35 -3.98
N THR A 195 -9.01 -5.16 -3.08
CA THR A 195 -8.17 -6.30 -3.46
C THR A 195 -8.96 -7.34 -4.26
N ALA A 196 -10.15 -7.72 -3.78
CA ALA A 196 -11.02 -8.66 -4.49
C ALA A 196 -11.41 -8.12 -5.89
N PHE A 197 -11.76 -6.84 -5.97
CA PHE A 197 -12.07 -6.17 -7.22
C PHE A 197 -10.85 -6.13 -8.17
N ALA A 198 -9.66 -5.85 -7.65
CA ALA A 198 -8.42 -5.84 -8.42
C ALA A 198 -8.09 -7.23 -9.00
N VAL A 199 -8.35 -8.32 -8.27
CA VAL A 199 -8.20 -9.69 -8.81
C VAL A 199 -9.10 -9.90 -10.01
N HIS A 200 -10.38 -9.55 -9.90
CA HIS A 200 -11.33 -9.70 -11.01
C HIS A 200 -10.96 -8.79 -12.19
N LEU A 201 -10.57 -7.55 -11.93
CA LEU A 201 -10.10 -6.61 -12.94
C LEU A 201 -8.88 -7.15 -13.68
N PHE A 202 -7.87 -7.64 -12.96
CA PHE A 202 -6.66 -8.21 -13.55
C PHE A 202 -6.97 -9.40 -14.46
N GLU A 203 -7.79 -10.35 -13.99
CA GLU A 203 -8.16 -11.51 -14.79
C GLU A 203 -8.98 -11.14 -16.03
N MET A 204 -9.88 -10.17 -15.93
CA MET A 204 -10.62 -9.64 -17.07
C MET A 204 -9.68 -8.97 -18.10
N LEU A 205 -8.74 -8.15 -17.64
CA LEU A 205 -7.80 -7.47 -18.54
C LEU A 205 -6.80 -8.41 -19.20
N ARG A 206 -6.39 -9.47 -18.49
CA ARG A 206 -5.52 -10.53 -19.00
C ARG A 206 -6.25 -11.41 -20.02
N GLY A 207 -7.50 -11.81 -19.74
CA GLY A 207 -8.30 -12.66 -20.61
C GLY A 207 -8.80 -11.97 -21.88
N GLY A 208 -8.97 -10.66 -21.85
CA GLY A 208 -9.39 -9.85 -23.00
C GLY A 208 -8.30 -9.55 -24.03
N ARG A 209 -7.06 -9.95 -23.78
CA ARG A 209 -6.01 -9.95 -24.83
C ARG A 209 -6.12 -11.24 -25.63
N PRO A 210 -6.33 -11.17 -26.98
CA PRO A 210 -6.17 -12.35 -27.80
C PRO A 210 -4.76 -12.92 -27.53
N ALA A 211 -4.68 -14.22 -27.33
CA ALA A 211 -3.42 -14.95 -27.23
C ALA A 211 -2.69 -14.83 -28.58
N GLY A 212 -2.10 -13.68 -28.84
CA GLY A 212 -1.53 -13.28 -30.09
C GLY A 212 -0.16 -12.68 -29.93
N ARG A 213 0.79 -13.48 -30.39
CA ARG A 213 2.22 -13.22 -30.59
C ARG A 213 3.12 -13.40 -29.38
N GLY A 214 3.10 -14.65 -28.89
CA GLY A 214 4.28 -15.23 -28.30
C GLY A 214 5.39 -15.23 -29.37
N VAL A 215 6.42 -14.46 -29.13
CA VAL A 215 7.70 -14.70 -29.79
C VAL A 215 8.23 -16.00 -29.22
N VAL A 216 7.83 -17.12 -29.83
CA VAL A 216 8.57 -18.37 -29.74
C VAL A 216 9.87 -18.13 -30.49
N ARG A 217 10.89 -17.63 -29.81
CA ARG A 217 12.28 -17.85 -30.29
C ARG A 217 12.58 -19.32 -30.00
N ARG A 218 12.43 -20.13 -31.07
CA ARG A 218 13.16 -21.39 -31.19
C ARG A 218 14.65 -21.05 -31.25
N VAL A 219 15.42 -21.57 -30.33
CA VAL A 219 16.79 -21.99 -30.51
C VAL A 219 16.89 -23.41 -30.03
#